data_d7e615ab25cc0647d45f61d2b9e43fb7
#
_entry.id   d7e615ab25cc0647d45f61d2b9e43fb7
#
_cell.length_a   1.000
_cell.length_b   1.000
_cell.length_c   1.000
_cell.angle_alpha   90.00
_cell.angle_beta   90.00
_cell.angle_gamma   90.00
#
_symmetry.space_group_name_H-M   'P 1'
#
loop_
_entity.id
_entity.type
_entity.pdbx_description
1 polymer ?
#
loop_
_entity_poly.entity_id
_entity_poly.type
_entity_poly.pdbx_seq_one_letter_code
_entity_poly.pdbx_strand_id
1 'polypeptide(L)'
;MNTENGQDLADGPDGMRISRAIEYLTNNFEMQPSLDDAAREAGLSSFHFQRMFTRFVGVSPKKFIQHLTLNRAKESLASSASVLDAAYDAGLSGPGRLHDLFVTHESLTPGEWKAKGAGKDIAYG
;
A
#
# COMPACT_ATOMS: atom_id res chain seq x y z
N MET A 1 -32.45 -2.49 2.75
CA MET A 1 -32.08 -2.54 1.64
C MET A 1 -30.92 -1.78 1.33
N ASN A 2 -30.65 -0.77 1.90
CA ASN A 2 -29.60 -0.05 1.57
C ASN A 2 -28.32 -0.59 1.90
N THR A 3 -28.23 -1.40 2.88
CA THR A 3 -27.02 -2.04 3.18
C THR A 3 -26.67 -2.85 2.05
N GLU A 4 -27.64 -3.27 1.35
CA GLU A 4 -27.41 -4.08 0.31
C GLU A 4 -26.73 -3.35 -0.77
N ASN A 5 -26.85 -2.08 -0.88
CA ASN A 5 -26.23 -1.38 -1.93
C ASN A 5 -24.73 -1.47 -1.80
N GLY A 6 -24.19 -1.34 -0.62
CA GLY A 6 -22.80 -1.48 -0.42
C GLY A 6 -22.35 -2.88 -0.69
N GLN A 7 -23.17 -3.82 -0.28
CA GLN A 7 -22.88 -5.19 -0.49
C GLN A 7 -22.89 -5.49 -1.96
N ASP A 8 -23.83 -4.98 -2.70
CA ASP A 8 -23.91 -5.21 -4.13
C ASP A 8 -22.70 -4.63 -4.83
N LEU A 9 -22.22 -3.49 -4.42
CA LEU A 9 -21.03 -2.92 -5.03
C LEU A 9 -19.82 -3.81 -4.80
N ALA A 10 -19.71 -4.35 -3.60
CA ALA A 10 -18.59 -5.21 -3.27
C ALA A 10 -18.69 -6.59 -3.91
N ASP A 11 -19.90 -7.12 -4.01
CA ASP A 11 -20.10 -8.45 -4.54
C ASP A 11 -20.37 -8.51 -6.03
N GLY A 12 -20.64 -7.39 -6.67
CA GLY A 12 -20.93 -7.38 -8.10
C GLY A 12 -19.68 -7.53 -8.94
N PRO A 13 -19.85 -7.52 -10.26
CA PRO A 13 -18.70 -7.68 -11.17
C PRO A 13 -17.61 -6.65 -10.94
N ASP A 14 -18.00 -5.41 -10.67
CA ASP A 14 -17.02 -4.35 -10.46
C ASP A 14 -16.31 -4.56 -9.14
N GLY A 15 -17.03 -4.95 -8.11
CA GLY A 15 -16.42 -5.25 -6.82
C GLY A 15 -15.46 -6.41 -6.92
N MET A 16 -15.81 -7.43 -7.71
CA MET A 16 -14.93 -8.56 -7.92
C MET A 16 -13.67 -8.19 -8.67
N ARG A 17 -13.79 -7.27 -9.64
CA ARG A 17 -12.62 -6.79 -10.37
C ARG A 17 -11.68 -6.04 -9.45
N ILE A 18 -12.23 -5.20 -8.58
CA ILE A 18 -11.42 -4.43 -7.65
C ILE A 18 -10.81 -5.37 -6.59
N SER A 19 -11.55 -6.37 -6.14
CA SER A 19 -11.02 -7.35 -5.18
C SER A 19 -9.84 -8.11 -5.77
N ARG A 20 -9.93 -8.47 -7.05
CA ARG A 20 -8.82 -9.14 -7.72
C ARG A 20 -7.59 -8.25 -7.77
N ALA A 21 -7.81 -6.96 -8.05
CA ALA A 21 -6.70 -6.01 -8.11
C ALA A 21 -6.08 -5.82 -6.72
N ILE A 22 -6.90 -5.75 -5.68
CA ILE A 22 -6.40 -5.59 -4.32
C ILE A 22 -5.54 -6.80 -3.95
N GLU A 23 -6.01 -7.99 -4.28
CA GLU A 23 -5.27 -9.20 -3.99
C GLU A 23 -3.94 -9.21 -4.74
N TYR A 24 -3.97 -8.83 -6.01
CA TYR A 24 -2.77 -8.76 -6.82
C TYR A 24 -1.78 -7.77 -6.23
N LEU A 25 -2.24 -6.58 -5.86
CA LEU A 25 -1.37 -5.56 -5.30
C LEU A 25 -0.80 -5.97 -3.94
N THR A 26 -1.63 -6.57 -3.10
CA THR A 26 -1.20 -7.03 -1.79
C THR A 26 -0.12 -8.11 -1.90
N ASN A 27 -0.25 -8.97 -2.88
CA ASN A 27 0.70 -10.06 -3.06
C ASN A 27 1.94 -9.69 -3.86
N ASN A 28 1.91 -8.56 -4.56
CA ASN A 28 2.97 -8.19 -5.47
C ASN A 28 3.52 -6.77 -5.31
N PHE A 29 3.17 -6.08 -4.23
CA PHE A 29 3.60 -4.66 -4.11
C PHE A 29 5.12 -4.52 -4.11
N GLU A 30 5.81 -5.55 -3.64
CA GLU A 30 7.27 -5.52 -3.60
C GLU A 30 7.88 -5.42 -4.98
N MET A 31 7.13 -5.82 -6.00
CA MET A 31 7.58 -5.69 -7.38
C MET A 31 7.27 -4.30 -7.92
N GLN A 32 6.65 -3.46 -7.11
CA GLN A 32 6.28 -2.09 -7.47
C GLN A 32 5.50 -2.05 -8.81
N PRO A 33 4.36 -2.74 -8.87
CA PRO A 33 3.61 -2.85 -10.12
C PRO A 33 3.10 -1.50 -10.60
N SER A 34 2.98 -1.36 -11.90
CA SER A 34 2.48 -0.14 -12.51
C SER A 34 0.96 -0.09 -12.45
N LEU A 35 0.41 1.07 -12.70
CA LEU A 35 -1.03 1.22 -12.82
C LEU A 35 -1.57 0.29 -13.92
N ASP A 36 -0.85 0.18 -15.02
CA ASP A 36 -1.28 -0.67 -16.12
C ASP A 36 -1.31 -2.14 -15.71
N ASP A 37 -0.34 -2.58 -14.92
CA ASP A 37 -0.30 -3.95 -14.45
C ASP A 37 -1.53 -4.26 -13.59
N ALA A 38 -1.86 -3.36 -12.67
CA ALA A 38 -2.99 -3.54 -11.79
C ALA A 38 -4.32 -3.50 -12.57
N ALA A 39 -4.41 -2.60 -13.54
CA ALA A 39 -5.61 -2.48 -14.36
C ALA A 39 -5.84 -3.75 -15.17
N ARG A 40 -4.76 -4.34 -15.66
CA ARG A 40 -4.85 -5.57 -16.43
C ARG A 40 -5.39 -6.70 -15.57
N GLU A 41 -4.98 -6.76 -14.32
CA GLU A 41 -5.49 -7.76 -13.38
C GLU A 41 -6.99 -7.58 -13.13
N ALA A 42 -7.44 -6.34 -13.15
CA ALA A 42 -8.85 -6.05 -12.97
C ALA A 42 -9.66 -6.21 -14.24
N GLY A 43 -8.98 -6.38 -15.38
CA GLY A 43 -9.67 -6.49 -16.67
C GLY A 43 -10.23 -5.16 -17.15
N LEU A 44 -9.58 -4.06 -16.79
CA LEU A 44 -10.05 -2.72 -17.12
C LEU A 44 -8.94 -1.89 -17.76
N SER A 45 -9.32 -0.81 -18.44
CA SER A 45 -8.33 0.15 -18.90
C SER A 45 -7.77 0.87 -17.68
N SER A 46 -6.59 1.44 -17.80
CA SER A 46 -5.96 2.14 -16.69
C SER A 46 -6.82 3.29 -16.16
N PHE A 47 -7.43 4.05 -17.06
CA PHE A 47 -8.25 5.18 -16.67
C PHE A 47 -9.48 4.69 -15.89
N HIS A 48 -10.17 3.69 -16.41
CA HIS A 48 -11.35 3.13 -15.78
C HIS A 48 -10.99 2.51 -14.43
N PHE A 49 -9.87 1.80 -14.40
CA PHE A 49 -9.42 1.14 -13.20
C PHE A 49 -9.14 2.16 -12.10
N GLN A 50 -8.42 3.23 -12.43
CA GLN A 50 -8.06 4.22 -11.43
C GLN A 50 -9.30 4.84 -10.82
N ARG A 51 -10.29 5.17 -11.63
CA ARG A 51 -11.52 5.77 -11.15
C ARG A 51 -12.31 4.80 -10.28
N MET A 52 -12.43 3.57 -10.73
CA MET A 52 -13.21 2.57 -10.02
C MET A 52 -12.55 2.19 -8.71
N PHE A 53 -11.23 2.01 -8.75
CA PHE A 53 -10.47 1.65 -7.55
C PHE A 53 -10.63 2.74 -6.49
N THR A 54 -10.46 4.01 -6.89
CA THR A 54 -10.56 5.12 -5.95
C THR A 54 -11.95 5.19 -5.34
N ARG A 55 -12.97 4.90 -6.14
CA ARG A 55 -14.33 4.94 -5.67
C ARG A 55 -14.63 3.84 -4.68
N PHE A 56 -14.11 2.63 -4.90
CA PHE A 56 -14.35 1.51 -4.02
C PHE A 56 -13.45 1.52 -2.77
N VAL A 57 -12.21 1.92 -2.93
CA VAL A 57 -11.21 1.80 -1.88
C VAL A 57 -11.00 3.10 -1.10
N GLY A 58 -11.27 4.23 -1.74
CA GLY A 58 -11.12 5.51 -1.08
C GLY A 58 -9.78 6.20 -1.31
N VAL A 59 -8.82 5.49 -1.88
CA VAL A 59 -7.52 6.08 -2.24
C VAL A 59 -7.13 5.57 -3.61
N SER A 60 -6.21 6.25 -4.27
CA SER A 60 -5.77 5.84 -5.59
C SER A 60 -4.95 4.56 -5.51
N PRO A 61 -4.83 3.82 -6.61
CA PRO A 61 -3.99 2.63 -6.63
C PRO A 61 -2.55 2.93 -6.22
N LYS A 62 -2.02 4.07 -6.66
CA LYS A 62 -0.66 4.46 -6.32
C LYS A 62 -0.50 4.64 -4.81
N LYS A 63 -1.44 5.34 -4.18
CA LYS A 63 -1.39 5.53 -2.74
C LYS A 63 -1.56 4.22 -2.00
N PHE A 64 -2.37 3.33 -2.53
CA PHE A 64 -2.57 2.02 -1.92
C PHE A 64 -1.25 1.24 -1.90
N ILE A 65 -0.53 1.24 -3.03
CA ILE A 65 0.77 0.57 -3.10
C ILE A 65 1.75 1.23 -2.13
N GLN A 66 1.74 2.56 -2.05
CA GLN A 66 2.63 3.27 -1.13
C GLN A 66 2.37 2.88 0.31
N HIS A 67 1.10 2.70 0.69
CA HIS A 67 0.76 2.27 2.04
C HIS A 67 1.24 0.85 2.32
N LEU A 68 1.10 -0.06 1.37
CA LEU A 68 1.59 -1.42 1.53
C LEU A 68 3.11 -1.42 1.69
N THR A 69 3.78 -0.64 0.86
CA THR A 69 5.23 -0.51 0.88
C THR A 69 5.70 0.04 2.23
N LEU A 70 5.04 1.11 2.68
CA LEU A 70 5.40 1.75 3.93
C LEU A 70 5.18 0.81 5.12
N ASN A 71 4.07 0.09 5.13
CA ASN A 71 3.77 -0.84 6.21
C ASN A 71 4.81 -1.96 6.27
N ARG A 72 5.23 -2.46 5.12
CA ARG A 72 6.26 -3.49 5.09
C ARG A 72 7.58 -2.96 5.64
N ALA A 73 7.95 -1.74 5.25
CA ALA A 73 9.16 -1.13 5.75
C ALA A 73 9.11 -0.92 7.26
N LYS A 74 7.94 -0.53 7.77
CA LYS A 74 7.77 -0.36 9.21
C LYS A 74 7.96 -1.68 9.95
N GLU A 75 7.45 -2.77 9.41
CA GLU A 75 7.62 -4.08 10.00
C GLU A 75 9.10 -4.44 10.07
N SER A 76 9.83 -4.19 8.99
CA SER A 76 11.25 -4.50 8.94
C SER A 76 12.03 -3.66 9.95
N LEU A 77 11.72 -2.37 10.02
CA LEU A 77 12.40 -1.47 10.96
C LEU A 77 12.09 -1.85 12.40
N ALA A 78 10.85 -2.25 12.68
CA ALA A 78 10.47 -2.67 14.01
C ALA A 78 11.17 -3.98 14.41
N SER A 79 11.58 -4.78 13.41
CA SER A 79 12.32 -6.00 13.66
C SER A 79 13.83 -5.77 13.62
N SER A 80 14.24 -4.54 13.80
CA SER A 80 15.65 -4.17 13.89
C SER A 80 16.42 -4.14 12.57
N ALA A 81 15.73 -4.15 11.44
CA ALA A 81 16.44 -4.03 10.18
C ALA A 81 17.00 -2.62 10.02
N SER A 82 18.05 -2.49 9.26
CA SER A 82 18.57 -1.16 8.92
C SER A 82 17.61 -0.47 7.96
N VAL A 83 17.77 0.82 7.80
CA VAL A 83 16.94 1.57 6.83
C VAL A 83 17.17 1.03 5.42
N LEU A 84 18.40 0.67 5.10
CA LEU A 84 18.74 0.12 3.80
C LEU A 84 18.01 -1.21 3.58
N ASP A 85 18.08 -2.10 4.55
CA ASP A 85 17.44 -3.41 4.42
C ASP A 85 15.93 -3.27 4.38
N ALA A 86 15.36 -2.36 5.17
CA ALA A 86 13.93 -2.14 5.16
C ALA A 86 13.47 -1.64 3.79
N ALA A 87 14.26 -0.77 3.14
CA ALA A 87 13.91 -0.27 1.81
C ALA A 87 13.86 -1.43 0.80
N TYR A 88 14.86 -2.28 0.81
CA TYR A 88 14.89 -3.38 -0.14
C TYR A 88 13.82 -4.43 0.18
N ASP A 89 13.55 -4.70 1.46
CA ASP A 89 12.51 -5.64 1.85
C ASP A 89 11.14 -5.17 1.35
N ALA A 90 10.95 -3.87 1.27
CA ALA A 90 9.68 -3.31 0.82
C ALA A 90 9.60 -3.16 -0.70
N GLY A 91 10.66 -3.53 -1.41
CA GLY A 91 10.66 -3.49 -2.87
C GLY A 91 11.15 -2.19 -3.46
N LEU A 92 11.75 -1.34 -2.66
CA LEU A 92 12.24 -0.04 -3.14
C LEU A 92 13.66 -0.16 -3.64
N SER A 93 14.06 0.76 -4.51
CA SER A 93 15.38 0.71 -5.10
C SER A 93 16.48 1.19 -4.16
N GLY A 94 16.13 1.85 -3.08
CA GLY A 94 17.12 2.30 -2.12
C GLY A 94 16.52 3.12 -1.00
N PRO A 95 17.32 3.51 -0.03
CA PRO A 95 16.83 4.20 1.14
C PRO A 95 16.26 5.59 0.85
N GLY A 96 16.68 6.24 -0.22
CA GLY A 96 16.15 7.56 -0.59
C GLY A 96 14.66 7.50 -0.88
N ARG A 97 14.21 6.42 -1.53
CA ARG A 97 12.79 6.29 -1.84
C ARG A 97 12.01 6.03 -0.55
N LEU A 98 12.57 5.30 0.37
CA LEU A 98 11.92 5.04 1.64
C LEU A 98 11.86 6.33 2.46
N HIS A 99 12.93 7.12 2.44
CA HIS A 99 12.95 8.41 3.12
C HIS A 99 11.80 9.28 2.62
N ASP A 100 11.61 9.36 1.31
CA ASP A 100 10.55 10.18 0.73
C ASP A 100 9.16 9.72 1.17
N LEU A 101 8.93 8.42 1.20
CA LEU A 101 7.65 7.89 1.64
C LEU A 101 7.39 8.21 3.11
N PHE A 102 8.39 8.05 3.95
CA PHE A 102 8.22 8.34 5.37
C PHE A 102 7.94 9.84 5.59
N VAL A 103 8.70 10.69 4.96
CA VAL A 103 8.51 12.13 5.16
C VAL A 103 7.11 12.54 4.67
N THR A 104 6.69 12.00 3.54
CA THR A 104 5.39 12.33 2.97
C THR A 104 4.23 11.84 3.83
N HIS A 105 4.32 10.62 4.33
CA HIS A 105 3.18 10.01 5.01
C HIS A 105 3.24 10.08 6.53
N GLU A 106 4.44 10.15 7.09
CA GLU A 106 4.61 10.12 8.54
C GLU A 106 5.18 11.41 9.12
N SER A 107 5.65 12.29 8.27
CA SER A 107 6.35 13.51 8.67
C SER A 107 7.59 13.22 9.51
N LEU A 108 8.18 12.06 9.33
CA LEU A 108 9.38 11.63 10.02
C LEU A 108 10.26 10.91 9.02
N THR A 109 11.56 10.90 9.27
CA THR A 109 12.45 10.06 8.48
C THR A 109 12.34 8.63 8.98
N PRO A 110 12.76 7.64 8.19
CA PRO A 110 12.74 6.25 8.63
C PRO A 110 13.56 6.04 9.91
N GLY A 111 14.69 6.72 10.02
CA GLY A 111 15.52 6.61 11.21
C GLY A 111 14.83 7.18 12.43
N GLU A 112 14.17 8.33 12.26
CA GLU A 112 13.43 8.95 13.35
C GLU A 112 12.27 8.06 13.78
N TRP A 113 11.58 7.49 12.82
CA TRP A 113 10.45 6.61 13.12
C TRP A 113 10.94 5.39 13.89
N LYS A 114 12.04 4.80 13.46
CA LYS A 114 12.60 3.63 14.10
C LYS A 114 12.98 3.95 15.55
N ALA A 115 13.65 5.06 15.76
CA ALA A 115 14.12 5.43 17.07
C ALA A 115 13.00 5.74 18.05
N LYS A 116 11.91 6.38 17.56
CA LYS A 116 10.88 6.78 18.45
C LYS A 116 9.70 5.90 18.39
N GLY A 117 9.28 5.56 17.19
CA GLY A 117 8.05 4.83 17.04
C GLY A 117 8.09 3.42 17.46
N ALA A 118 9.07 2.71 17.00
CA ALA A 118 9.12 1.29 17.28
C ALA A 118 9.21 1.03 18.75
N GLY A 119 10.01 1.79 19.42
CA GLY A 119 10.18 1.56 20.81
C GLY A 119 8.99 1.99 21.64
N LYS A 120 8.35 3.07 21.25
CA LYS A 120 7.28 3.51 21.98
C LYS A 120 6.08 2.74 21.84
N ASP A 121 5.82 2.25 20.69
CA ASP A 121 4.66 1.44 20.45
C ASP A 121 4.65 0.27 21.35
N ILE A 122 5.80 -0.26 21.58
CA ILE A 122 5.85 -1.40 22.42
C ILE A 122 5.54 -1.01 23.82
N ALA A 123 5.95 0.16 24.19
CA ALA A 123 5.75 0.60 25.53
C ALA A 123 4.30 0.74 25.88
N TYR A 124 3.45 1.00 24.95
CA TYR A 124 2.12 1.10 25.31
C TYR A 124 1.58 -0.16 25.51
N GLY A 125 2.16 -1.09 24.92
CA GLY A 125 1.78 -2.48 25.00
C GLY A 125 0.69 -2.80 25.48
#